data_f9c8140f56780adfda668f5798ae2630
#
_entry.id   f9c8140f56780adfda668f5798ae2630
#
_cell.length_a   1.000
_cell.length_b   1.000
_cell.length_c   1.000
_cell.angle_alpha   90.00
_cell.angle_beta   90.00
_cell.angle_gamma   90.00
#
_symmetry.space_group_name_H-M   'P 1'
#
loop_
_entity.id
_entity.type
_entity.pdbx_description
1 polymer ?
#
loop_
_entity_poly.entity_id
_entity_poly.type
_entity_poly.pdbx_seq_one_letter_code
_entity_poly.pdbx_strand_id
1 'polypeptide(L)'
;MEELQREAGPRIATAGSKVPHFFVYLAVVVSTFIAASPAAHAQVGTNSDVILIDGGAPSHPFPHFWEKMFGSGRAILSLRDSYRRDLREVKQITDFQYVRFHAIFHDEVGVYDEDSQGRPVYNFSYVDQIYDGLLANGVKPFVEVSFMPKKLAARDILHAFWYKQNISPPKDWGKWDDLITAFTKHLVDRYGSDEVATWYFEVWNEPNIDFWAGDPKQPSYWELYDHTARAIKAVNPRLRVGGPATAQAAWADTFIQHCAQEKVPVDFVSTHVYGNDRAQDVFGTDENIPRDKMVCRAVKKVHDQIRSSSKPDLPLIWSEYNASYKNEPEVTDSIYMGPWLADTIRQCDGLVDVMSYWTFSDVFEEQGVVKTPLYGGYGLIAVDDIPKPAYDVFQLLHKLGDERISVNSDSALLTRKNDGNLVLAIWNYAPPDQAGSPRTLSLRFKNTKAKVASISRVDHDHGDVHPIYEKMGSPRYPTQSQIKQLQAAAQLPAPETRELKNSELMLTVPAHGLAVIELK
;
A
#
# COMPACT_ATOMS: atom_id res chain seq x y z
N MET A 1 -22.20 12.69 -5.68
CA MET A 1 -23.47 12.10 -6.16
C MET A 1 -24.28 13.17 -6.84
N GLU A 2 -23.72 13.76 -7.91
CA GLU A 2 -24.42 14.75 -8.76
C GLU A 2 -23.76 14.82 -10.13
N GLU A 3 -23.85 13.72 -10.88
CA GLU A 3 -23.52 13.68 -12.31
C GLU A 3 -24.06 12.42 -12.97
N LEU A 4 -25.36 12.26 -12.88
CA LEU A 4 -26.10 11.30 -13.69
C LEU A 4 -27.53 11.78 -13.85
N GLN A 5 -27.73 12.75 -14.75
CA GLN A 5 -28.99 12.97 -15.49
C GLN A 5 -28.85 14.20 -16.39
N ARG A 6 -28.63 13.98 -17.67
CA ARG A 6 -29.19 14.76 -18.79
C ARG A 6 -28.84 14.12 -20.12
N GLU A 7 -29.68 13.21 -20.54
CA GLU A 7 -29.90 12.92 -21.95
C GLU A 7 -31.14 13.65 -22.46
N ALA A 8 -31.07 13.90 -23.77
CA ALA A 8 -32.15 14.10 -24.74
C ALA A 8 -32.53 15.52 -25.18
N GLY A 9 -32.05 15.86 -26.37
CA GLY A 9 -32.74 16.32 -27.54
C GLY A 9 -32.94 17.84 -27.73
N PRO A 10 -33.31 18.35 -28.94
CA PRO A 10 -33.40 17.68 -30.22
C PRO A 10 -32.64 18.40 -31.36
N ARG A 11 -32.57 17.72 -32.53
CA ARG A 11 -32.09 18.16 -33.84
C ARG A 11 -32.87 19.36 -34.38
N ILE A 12 -32.18 20.32 -35.01
CA ILE A 12 -32.72 21.10 -36.14
C ILE A 12 -31.64 21.19 -37.23
N ALA A 13 -32.04 20.86 -38.45
CA ALA A 13 -31.28 20.96 -39.66
C ALA A 13 -31.63 22.27 -40.41
N THR A 14 -30.65 22.86 -41.07
CA THR A 14 -30.82 23.65 -42.34
C THR A 14 -29.45 23.83 -42.94
N ALA A 15 -29.20 23.25 -44.13
CA ALA A 15 -29.28 23.77 -45.49
C ALA A 15 -28.17 24.82 -45.79
N GLY A 16 -27.11 24.48 -46.43
CA GLY A 16 -26.91 24.58 -47.88
C GLY A 16 -26.36 25.93 -48.38
N SER A 17 -25.11 25.99 -48.82
CA SER A 17 -24.79 26.72 -50.05
C SER A 17 -23.45 26.25 -50.65
N LYS A 18 -23.55 25.87 -51.91
CA LYS A 18 -22.44 25.55 -52.83
C LYS A 18 -21.91 26.86 -53.42
N VAL A 19 -20.63 27.02 -53.64
CA VAL A 19 -20.05 27.66 -54.85
C VAL A 19 -18.62 27.13 -55.06
N PRO A 20 -18.16 27.01 -56.33
CA PRO A 20 -17.10 26.11 -56.75
C PRO A 20 -15.82 26.77 -57.31
N HIS A 21 -14.83 25.91 -57.58
CA HIS A 21 -13.76 26.00 -58.61
C HIS A 21 -12.56 26.94 -58.37
N PHE A 22 -11.37 26.44 -58.45
CA PHE A 22 -10.54 26.42 -59.68
C PHE A 22 -9.29 25.55 -59.44
N PHE A 23 -9.10 24.58 -60.35
CA PHE A 23 -7.84 23.85 -60.50
C PHE A 23 -6.85 24.68 -61.30
N VAL A 24 -5.63 24.83 -60.82
CA VAL A 24 -4.47 25.18 -61.65
C VAL A 24 -3.41 24.09 -61.46
N TYR A 25 -3.19 23.33 -62.48
CA TYR A 25 -2.06 22.40 -62.61
C TYR A 25 -0.79 23.22 -62.92
N LEU A 26 0.22 23.14 -62.07
CA LEU A 26 1.58 23.54 -62.43
C LEU A 26 2.47 22.29 -62.40
N ALA A 27 2.82 21.82 -63.59
CA ALA A 27 3.77 20.72 -63.76
C ALA A 27 5.19 21.28 -63.58
N VAL A 28 5.88 20.83 -62.52
CA VAL A 28 7.32 21.06 -62.37
C VAL A 28 8.04 19.75 -62.61
N VAL A 29 8.79 19.67 -63.67
CA VAL A 29 9.72 18.57 -63.98
C VAL A 29 10.94 18.76 -63.08
N VAL A 30 11.13 17.84 -62.13
CA VAL A 30 12.35 17.75 -61.34
C VAL A 30 13.17 16.58 -61.79
N SER A 31 14.31 16.86 -62.40
CA SER A 31 15.32 15.88 -62.82
C SER A 31 15.99 15.30 -61.56
N THR A 32 15.83 14.01 -61.34
CA THR A 32 16.50 13.28 -60.24
C THR A 32 17.95 12.98 -60.60
N PHE A 33 18.86 13.66 -59.90
CA PHE A 33 20.25 13.17 -59.78
C PHE A 33 20.31 12.17 -58.63
N ILE A 34 20.55 10.90 -58.95
CA ILE A 34 20.84 9.85 -57.96
C ILE A 34 22.33 10.00 -57.59
N ALA A 35 22.59 10.65 -56.46
CA ALA A 35 23.88 10.56 -55.81
C ALA A 35 23.82 9.37 -54.81
N ALA A 36 24.56 8.31 -55.09
CA ALA A 36 24.77 7.21 -54.17
C ALA A 36 25.61 7.69 -52.97
N SER A 37 24.93 7.93 -51.85
CA SER A 37 25.62 8.13 -50.57
C SER A 37 25.96 6.79 -49.94
N PRO A 38 27.16 6.59 -49.40
CA PRO A 38 27.50 5.37 -48.67
C PRO A 38 26.64 5.29 -47.41
N ALA A 39 25.99 4.14 -47.20
CA ALA A 39 25.25 3.84 -46.00
C ALA A 39 26.23 3.94 -44.80
N ALA A 40 26.18 5.05 -44.09
CA ALA A 40 26.74 5.14 -42.77
C ALA A 40 25.91 4.22 -41.86
N HIS A 41 26.47 3.08 -41.49
CA HIS A 41 25.97 2.29 -40.38
C HIS A 41 26.10 3.18 -39.16
N ALA A 42 25.03 3.83 -38.75
CA ALA A 42 24.91 4.40 -37.44
C ALA A 42 25.03 3.24 -36.44
N GLN A 43 26.18 3.05 -35.86
CA GLN A 43 26.32 2.34 -34.60
C GLN A 43 25.43 3.11 -33.63
N VAL A 44 24.27 2.53 -33.33
CA VAL A 44 23.50 2.91 -32.14
C VAL A 44 24.39 2.53 -30.96
N GLY A 45 25.23 3.44 -30.54
CA GLY A 45 25.93 3.36 -29.28
C GLY A 45 24.87 3.40 -28.19
N THR A 46 24.48 2.24 -27.69
CA THR A 46 23.71 2.14 -26.46
C THR A 46 24.62 2.70 -25.36
N ASN A 47 24.43 3.97 -25.00
CA ASN A 47 24.99 4.50 -23.76
C ASN A 47 24.36 3.70 -22.63
N SER A 48 25.08 2.68 -22.15
CA SER A 48 24.67 1.95 -20.96
C SER A 48 24.99 2.81 -19.75
N ASP A 49 23.97 3.06 -18.93
CA ASP A 49 24.19 3.71 -17.63
C ASP A 49 25.05 2.82 -16.75
N VAL A 50 26.19 3.33 -16.30
CA VAL A 50 27.11 2.58 -15.43
C VAL A 50 26.73 2.81 -13.98
N ILE A 51 26.43 1.73 -13.26
CA ILE A 51 26.21 1.76 -11.81
C ILE A 51 27.35 1.01 -11.12
N LEU A 52 28.07 1.70 -10.24
CA LEU A 52 29.10 1.09 -9.42
C LEU A 52 28.50 0.47 -8.17
N ILE A 53 28.69 -0.82 -7.99
CA ILE A 53 28.25 -1.61 -6.85
C ILE A 53 29.48 -1.92 -5.98
N ASP A 54 29.67 -1.13 -4.94
CA ASP A 54 30.82 -1.28 -4.03
C ASP A 54 30.39 -1.96 -2.73
N GLY A 55 30.70 -3.24 -2.56
CA GLY A 55 30.43 -3.98 -1.33
C GLY A 55 31.16 -3.45 -0.09
N GLY A 56 32.16 -2.56 -0.25
CA GLY A 56 32.89 -1.90 0.84
C GLY A 56 32.41 -0.48 1.14
N ALA A 57 31.37 0.01 0.46
CA ALA A 57 30.85 1.35 0.70
C ALA A 57 30.18 1.47 2.09
N PRO A 58 30.02 2.69 2.62
CA PRO A 58 29.32 2.92 3.91
C PRO A 58 27.93 2.29 3.93
N SER A 59 27.57 1.72 5.07
CA SER A 59 26.30 1.03 5.26
C SER A 59 25.64 1.47 6.58
N HIS A 60 24.33 1.17 6.71
CA HIS A 60 23.54 1.38 7.92
C HIS A 60 22.49 0.27 8.08
N PRO A 61 21.95 0.04 9.29
CA PRO A 61 20.87 -0.92 9.51
C PRO A 61 19.68 -0.63 8.60
N PHE A 62 19.13 -1.69 8.02
CA PHE A 62 17.99 -1.63 7.10
C PHE A 62 16.90 -2.60 7.58
N PRO A 63 16.12 -2.23 8.60
CA PRO A 63 15.01 -3.07 9.05
C PRO A 63 13.96 -3.18 7.95
N HIS A 64 13.39 -4.36 7.79
CA HIS A 64 12.36 -4.62 6.77
C HIS A 64 11.02 -4.00 7.19
N PHE A 65 10.96 -2.68 7.28
CA PHE A 65 9.82 -1.91 7.79
C PHE A 65 8.58 -2.00 6.90
N TRP A 66 8.73 -2.37 5.62
CA TRP A 66 7.67 -2.40 4.61
C TRP A 66 6.84 -3.68 4.57
N GLU A 67 7.28 -4.76 5.22
CA GLU A 67 6.66 -6.09 5.14
C GLU A 67 6.18 -6.63 6.49
N LYS A 68 6.32 -5.85 7.57
CA LYS A 68 5.90 -6.26 8.91
C LYS A 68 4.40 -6.14 9.14
N MET A 69 3.73 -5.25 8.43
CA MET A 69 2.32 -4.98 8.60
C MET A 69 1.62 -4.82 7.25
N PHE A 70 0.41 -5.36 7.18
CA PHE A 70 -0.48 -5.19 6.03
C PHE A 70 -1.87 -4.80 6.48
N GLY A 71 -2.53 -3.99 5.66
CA GLY A 71 -3.95 -3.73 5.78
C GLY A 71 -4.79 -4.88 5.24
N SER A 72 -6.07 -4.86 5.55
CA SER A 72 -7.05 -5.81 5.00
C SER A 72 -8.46 -5.23 5.02
N GLY A 73 -9.41 -5.95 4.46
CA GLY A 73 -10.82 -5.65 4.60
C GLY A 73 -11.29 -5.72 6.06
N ARG A 74 -12.56 -5.35 6.30
CA ARG A 74 -13.13 -5.24 7.65
C ARG A 74 -13.05 -6.54 8.46
N ALA A 75 -13.08 -6.42 9.78
CA ALA A 75 -12.83 -7.47 10.77
C ALA A 75 -13.51 -8.82 10.49
N ILE A 76 -14.81 -8.82 10.17
CA ILE A 76 -15.60 -10.04 9.94
C ILE A 76 -15.10 -10.87 8.74
N LEU A 77 -14.43 -10.25 7.76
CA LEU A 77 -13.88 -10.97 6.61
C LEU A 77 -12.77 -11.94 6.99
N SER A 78 -12.09 -11.70 8.11
CA SER A 78 -11.02 -12.58 8.62
C SER A 78 -11.52 -13.97 9.03
N LEU A 79 -12.84 -14.15 9.16
CA LEU A 79 -13.48 -15.45 9.41
C LEU A 79 -13.59 -16.31 8.14
N ARG A 80 -13.36 -15.75 6.95
CA ARG A 80 -13.43 -16.48 5.69
C ARG A 80 -12.20 -17.34 5.47
N ASP A 81 -12.40 -18.49 4.88
CA ASP A 81 -11.30 -19.40 4.53
C ASP A 81 -10.35 -18.78 3.51
N SER A 82 -10.87 -18.08 2.48
CA SER A 82 -10.07 -17.36 1.50
C SER A 82 -9.14 -16.33 2.15
N TYR A 83 -9.65 -15.50 3.07
CA TYR A 83 -8.84 -14.53 3.80
C TYR A 83 -7.68 -15.20 4.56
N ARG A 84 -7.97 -16.29 5.28
CA ARG A 84 -6.97 -17.04 6.07
C ARG A 84 -5.95 -17.74 5.19
N ARG A 85 -6.35 -18.18 4.00
CA ARG A 85 -5.45 -18.77 3.01
C ARG A 85 -4.48 -17.72 2.49
N ASP A 86 -4.99 -16.58 2.00
CA ASP A 86 -4.18 -15.47 1.49
C ASP A 86 -3.21 -14.95 2.57
N LEU A 87 -3.68 -14.84 3.82
CA LEU A 87 -2.82 -14.46 4.95
C LEU A 87 -1.64 -15.42 5.12
N ARG A 88 -1.87 -16.73 5.04
CA ARG A 88 -0.79 -17.74 5.11
C ARG A 88 0.18 -17.63 3.95
N GLU A 89 -0.31 -17.39 2.74
CA GLU A 89 0.52 -17.25 1.55
C GLU A 89 1.41 -16.01 1.62
N VAL A 90 0.86 -14.86 1.99
CA VAL A 90 1.66 -13.63 2.15
C VAL A 90 2.69 -13.78 3.28
N LYS A 91 2.32 -14.47 4.38
CA LYS A 91 3.27 -14.75 5.47
C LYS A 91 4.42 -15.67 5.07
N GLN A 92 4.26 -16.51 4.06
CA GLN A 92 5.35 -17.37 3.56
C GLN A 92 6.42 -16.60 2.79
N ILE A 93 6.07 -15.45 2.24
CA ILE A 93 6.94 -14.67 1.36
C ILE A 93 7.43 -13.36 2.00
N THR A 94 6.97 -13.03 3.21
CA THR A 94 7.28 -11.78 3.92
C THR A 94 7.44 -12.03 5.42
N ASP A 95 7.97 -11.04 6.14
CA ASP A 95 7.97 -11.00 7.60
C ASP A 95 6.65 -10.40 8.15
N PHE A 96 5.52 -10.90 7.66
CA PHE A 96 4.18 -10.43 8.04
C PHE A 96 3.91 -10.71 9.54
N GLN A 97 3.91 -9.68 10.36
CA GLN A 97 3.75 -9.76 11.81
C GLN A 97 2.42 -9.21 12.29
N TYR A 98 1.89 -8.15 11.66
CA TYR A 98 0.69 -7.45 12.10
C TYR A 98 -0.30 -7.25 10.97
N VAL A 99 -1.58 -7.46 11.23
CA VAL A 99 -2.66 -7.10 10.31
C VAL A 99 -3.54 -6.02 10.92
N ARG A 100 -3.85 -5.00 10.11
CA ARG A 100 -4.80 -3.94 10.42
C ARG A 100 -6.07 -4.12 9.59
N PHE A 101 -7.22 -3.99 10.24
CA PHE A 101 -8.53 -4.00 9.59
C PHE A 101 -9.48 -3.05 10.30
N HIS A 102 -10.45 -2.56 9.57
CA HIS A 102 -11.52 -1.72 10.09
C HIS A 102 -12.59 -2.52 10.87
N ALA A 103 -13.34 -1.81 11.70
CA ALA A 103 -14.68 -2.22 12.08
C ALA A 103 -14.78 -3.40 13.06
N ILE A 104 -13.86 -3.48 14.04
CA ILE A 104 -13.97 -4.51 15.10
C ILE A 104 -15.23 -4.31 15.96
N PHE A 105 -15.77 -3.08 16.08
CA PHE A 105 -17.00 -2.77 16.82
C PHE A 105 -18.23 -2.60 15.93
N HIS A 106 -18.12 -2.89 14.65
CA HIS A 106 -19.30 -2.90 13.77
C HIS A 106 -20.33 -3.93 14.23
N ASP A 107 -21.62 -3.63 14.06
CA ASP A 107 -22.71 -4.47 14.55
C ASP A 107 -22.69 -5.92 14.01
N GLU A 108 -22.06 -6.18 12.86
CA GLU A 108 -21.89 -7.55 12.35
C GLU A 108 -20.91 -8.41 13.18
N VAL A 109 -20.01 -7.79 13.95
CA VAL A 109 -19.15 -8.47 14.93
C VAL A 109 -19.88 -8.68 16.25
N GLY A 110 -20.86 -7.82 16.55
CA GLY A 110 -21.79 -7.98 17.66
C GLY A 110 -21.20 -7.73 19.04
N VAL A 111 -20.16 -6.89 19.13
CA VAL A 111 -19.44 -6.63 20.40
C VAL A 111 -20.30 -5.92 21.43
N TYR A 112 -21.20 -5.03 21.01
CA TYR A 112 -21.99 -4.18 21.89
C TYR A 112 -23.48 -4.28 21.57
N ASP A 113 -24.28 -4.49 22.62
CA ASP A 113 -25.72 -4.38 22.58
C ASP A 113 -26.22 -3.72 23.87
N GLU A 114 -27.51 -3.38 23.95
CA GLU A 114 -28.18 -2.90 25.14
C GLU A 114 -29.42 -3.77 25.45
N ASP A 115 -29.62 -4.10 26.71
CA ASP A 115 -30.83 -4.79 27.16
C ASP A 115 -32.08 -3.88 27.14
N SER A 116 -33.20 -4.40 27.55
CA SER A 116 -34.46 -3.64 27.58
C SER A 116 -34.46 -2.43 28.55
N GLN A 117 -33.47 -2.36 29.44
CA GLN A 117 -33.28 -1.25 30.37
C GLN A 117 -32.14 -0.30 29.92
N GLY A 118 -31.61 -0.52 28.73
CA GLY A 118 -30.50 0.27 28.18
C GLY A 118 -29.15 0.00 28.83
N ARG A 119 -28.98 -1.11 29.54
CA ARG A 119 -27.68 -1.50 30.12
C ARG A 119 -26.81 -2.19 29.06
N PRO A 120 -25.50 -1.90 29.00
CA PRO A 120 -24.58 -2.53 28.06
C PRO A 120 -24.56 -4.06 28.19
N VAL A 121 -24.56 -4.73 27.05
CA VAL A 121 -24.37 -6.18 26.91
C VAL A 121 -23.21 -6.41 25.93
N TYR A 122 -22.14 -7.04 26.40
CA TYR A 122 -20.95 -7.32 25.60
C TYR A 122 -20.93 -8.76 25.14
N ASN A 123 -20.52 -8.98 23.87
CA ASN A 123 -20.29 -10.32 23.30
C ASN A 123 -19.00 -10.33 22.49
N PHE A 124 -18.01 -11.06 22.94
CA PHE A 124 -16.70 -11.15 22.30
C PHE A 124 -16.51 -12.43 21.46
N SER A 125 -17.57 -13.21 21.21
CA SER A 125 -17.46 -14.50 20.50
C SER A 125 -16.83 -14.40 19.12
N TYR A 126 -17.14 -13.35 18.34
CA TYR A 126 -16.51 -13.12 17.05
C TYR A 126 -15.14 -12.46 17.17
N VAL A 127 -14.93 -11.58 18.13
CA VAL A 127 -13.59 -11.04 18.46
C VAL A 127 -12.61 -12.17 18.72
N ASP A 128 -13.02 -13.15 19.54
CA ASP A 128 -12.21 -14.32 19.83
C ASP A 128 -11.88 -15.11 18.57
N GLN A 129 -12.86 -15.43 17.74
CA GLN A 129 -12.64 -16.19 16.50
C GLN A 129 -11.75 -15.46 15.51
N ILE A 130 -11.85 -14.12 15.45
CA ILE A 130 -11.04 -13.25 14.62
C ILE A 130 -9.59 -13.29 15.09
N TYR A 131 -9.33 -12.97 16.35
CA TYR A 131 -7.96 -12.86 16.86
C TYR A 131 -7.31 -14.23 17.09
N ASP A 132 -8.04 -15.24 17.54
CA ASP A 132 -7.54 -16.63 17.58
C ASP A 132 -7.09 -17.08 16.19
N GLY A 133 -7.88 -16.74 15.15
CA GLY A 133 -7.56 -17.08 13.77
C GLY A 133 -6.30 -16.39 13.25
N LEU A 134 -6.05 -15.14 13.64
CA LEU A 134 -4.83 -14.42 13.30
C LEU A 134 -3.61 -15.04 14.02
N LEU A 135 -3.70 -15.20 15.34
CA LEU A 135 -2.61 -15.72 16.16
C LEU A 135 -2.26 -17.18 15.78
N ALA A 136 -3.26 -18.00 15.44
CA ALA A 136 -3.03 -19.36 14.94
C ALA A 136 -2.23 -19.40 13.63
N ASN A 137 -2.26 -18.31 12.85
CA ASN A 137 -1.45 -18.13 11.65
C ASN A 137 -0.17 -17.31 11.90
N GLY A 138 0.18 -17.05 13.16
CA GLY A 138 1.40 -16.33 13.54
C GLY A 138 1.41 -14.85 13.16
N VAL A 139 0.22 -14.23 13.03
CA VAL A 139 0.04 -12.80 12.76
C VAL A 139 -0.71 -12.17 13.94
N LYS A 140 -0.25 -11.02 14.41
CA LYS A 140 -0.83 -10.28 15.53
C LYS A 140 -1.81 -9.24 15.01
N PRO A 141 -2.85 -8.89 15.80
CA PRO A 141 -3.69 -7.76 15.46
C PRO A 141 -2.94 -6.43 15.68
N PHE A 142 -3.09 -5.51 14.72
CA PHE A 142 -2.97 -4.08 14.93
C PHE A 142 -4.40 -3.58 15.10
N VAL A 143 -4.78 -3.34 16.35
CA VAL A 143 -6.19 -3.16 16.74
C VAL A 143 -6.64 -1.75 16.39
N GLU A 144 -7.38 -1.59 15.30
CA GLU A 144 -8.09 -0.34 15.02
C GLU A 144 -9.41 -0.32 15.80
N VAL A 145 -9.53 0.62 16.72
CA VAL A 145 -10.71 0.77 17.60
C VAL A 145 -11.81 1.52 16.85
N SER A 146 -12.59 0.81 16.03
CA SER A 146 -13.66 1.33 15.15
C SER A 146 -14.69 0.25 14.80
N PHE A 147 -15.86 0.56 14.28
CA PHE A 147 -16.54 1.85 14.25
C PHE A 147 -17.57 1.93 15.39
N MET A 148 -18.43 2.97 15.40
CA MET A 148 -19.39 3.16 16.49
C MET A 148 -20.49 2.10 16.43
N PRO A 149 -20.72 1.30 17.49
CA PRO A 149 -21.88 0.41 17.55
C PRO A 149 -23.18 1.21 17.43
N LYS A 150 -24.13 0.72 16.64
CA LYS A 150 -25.39 1.45 16.37
C LYS A 150 -26.11 1.89 17.62
N LYS A 151 -26.20 1.03 18.64
CA LYS A 151 -26.90 1.36 19.89
C LYS A 151 -26.13 2.35 20.77
N LEU A 152 -24.82 2.51 20.55
CA LEU A 152 -24.01 3.50 21.29
C LEU A 152 -23.90 4.82 20.53
N ALA A 153 -24.19 4.87 19.24
CA ALA A 153 -24.11 6.05 18.40
C ALA A 153 -25.06 7.17 18.85
N ALA A 154 -24.57 8.41 18.87
CA ALA A 154 -25.41 9.59 19.14
C ALA A 154 -26.40 9.86 18.00
N ARG A 155 -26.03 9.50 16.78
CA ARG A 155 -26.83 9.72 15.55
C ARG A 155 -26.67 8.54 14.60
N ASP A 156 -27.68 8.29 13.76
CA ASP A 156 -27.60 7.27 12.71
C ASP A 156 -26.97 7.87 11.45
N ILE A 157 -25.65 8.08 11.50
CA ILE A 157 -24.84 8.59 10.37
C ILE A 157 -23.95 7.47 9.88
N LEU A 158 -24.25 6.98 8.69
CA LEU A 158 -23.58 5.84 8.07
C LEU A 158 -22.60 6.29 7.01
N HIS A 159 -21.42 5.68 7.00
CA HIS A 159 -20.44 5.89 5.95
C HIS A 159 -20.91 5.35 4.59
N ALA A 160 -20.27 5.82 3.51
CA ALA A 160 -20.65 5.45 2.14
C ALA A 160 -20.30 4.00 1.78
N PHE A 161 -19.40 3.33 2.51
CA PHE A 161 -19.04 1.94 2.26
C PHE A 161 -20.24 1.00 2.27
N TRP A 162 -20.12 -0.08 1.55
CA TRP A 162 -21.21 -1.05 1.37
C TRP A 162 -21.75 -1.60 2.70
N TYR A 163 -20.90 -1.82 3.69
CA TYR A 163 -21.31 -2.34 5.01
C TYR A 163 -21.82 -1.29 5.99
N LYS A 164 -21.90 -0.02 5.56
CA LYS A 164 -22.67 1.05 6.24
C LYS A 164 -22.35 1.22 7.73
N GLN A 165 -21.07 1.24 8.10
CA GLN A 165 -20.64 1.50 9.46
C GLN A 165 -21.09 2.87 9.96
N ASN A 166 -21.47 2.95 11.25
CA ASN A 166 -21.84 4.22 11.88
C ASN A 166 -20.57 5.01 12.26
N ILE A 167 -20.54 6.27 11.89
CA ILE A 167 -19.39 7.19 12.07
C ILE A 167 -19.68 8.33 13.05
N SER A 168 -20.79 8.25 13.79
CA SER A 168 -21.18 9.23 14.80
C SER A 168 -20.33 9.12 16.06
N PRO A 169 -20.15 10.19 16.83
CA PRO A 169 -19.71 10.09 18.23
C PRO A 169 -20.62 9.21 19.07
N PRO A 170 -20.17 8.71 20.22
CA PRO A 170 -21.03 8.00 21.13
C PRO A 170 -22.09 8.94 21.74
N LYS A 171 -23.26 8.42 22.06
CA LYS A 171 -24.31 9.16 22.78
C LYS A 171 -23.99 9.33 24.28
N ASP A 172 -23.08 8.52 24.80
CA ASP A 172 -22.68 8.45 26.21
C ASP A 172 -21.22 8.03 26.32
N TRP A 173 -20.37 8.94 26.73
CA TRP A 173 -18.94 8.72 26.88
C TRP A 173 -18.60 7.69 27.97
N GLY A 174 -19.41 7.63 29.07
CA GLY A 174 -19.21 6.60 30.10
C GLY A 174 -19.42 5.19 29.55
N LYS A 175 -20.44 5.00 28.72
CA LYS A 175 -20.67 3.70 28.04
C LYS A 175 -19.58 3.38 27.01
N TRP A 176 -19.00 4.39 26.36
CA TRP A 176 -17.83 4.20 25.50
C TRP A 176 -16.63 3.74 26.30
N ASP A 177 -16.31 4.40 27.41
CA ASP A 177 -15.23 4.01 28.32
C ASP A 177 -15.42 2.59 28.85
N ASP A 178 -16.65 2.22 29.21
CA ASP A 178 -17.01 0.88 29.67
C ASP A 178 -16.80 -0.17 28.55
N LEU A 179 -17.17 0.14 27.31
CA LEU A 179 -16.94 -0.74 26.15
C LEU A 179 -15.43 -0.95 25.94
N ILE A 180 -14.66 0.13 25.88
CA ILE A 180 -13.20 0.05 25.67
C ILE A 180 -12.52 -0.72 26.81
N THR A 181 -12.95 -0.46 28.04
CA THR A 181 -12.43 -1.17 29.23
C THR A 181 -12.76 -2.66 29.17
N ALA A 182 -14.03 -3.01 28.89
CA ALA A 182 -14.47 -4.40 28.79
C ALA A 182 -13.76 -5.16 27.68
N PHE A 183 -13.64 -4.55 26.49
CA PHE A 183 -12.94 -5.11 25.36
C PHE A 183 -11.45 -5.33 25.66
N THR A 184 -10.76 -4.31 26.14
CA THR A 184 -9.33 -4.37 26.46
C THR A 184 -9.04 -5.38 27.57
N LYS A 185 -9.88 -5.40 28.63
CA LYS A 185 -9.77 -6.38 29.71
C LYS A 185 -9.98 -7.81 29.18
N HIS A 186 -10.98 -8.03 28.33
CA HIS A 186 -11.22 -9.32 27.72
C HIS A 186 -9.99 -9.82 26.94
N LEU A 187 -9.36 -8.96 26.12
CA LEU A 187 -8.15 -9.33 25.39
C LEU A 187 -7.00 -9.70 26.34
N VAL A 188 -6.78 -8.91 27.39
CA VAL A 188 -5.73 -9.19 28.39
C VAL A 188 -6.02 -10.49 29.15
N ASP A 189 -7.26 -10.73 29.55
CA ASP A 189 -7.67 -11.94 30.26
C ASP A 189 -7.54 -13.18 29.39
N ARG A 190 -7.84 -13.09 28.08
CA ARG A 190 -7.79 -14.22 27.15
C ARG A 190 -6.39 -14.54 26.66
N TYR A 191 -5.63 -13.54 26.25
CA TYR A 191 -4.34 -13.74 25.58
C TYR A 191 -3.13 -13.51 26.49
N GLY A 192 -3.34 -12.96 27.68
CA GLY A 192 -2.30 -12.59 28.62
C GLY A 192 -1.70 -11.21 28.38
N SER A 193 -1.31 -10.57 29.46
CA SER A 193 -0.74 -9.20 29.48
C SER A 193 0.50 -9.06 28.60
N ASP A 194 1.37 -10.08 28.56
CA ASP A 194 2.63 -10.00 27.81
C ASP A 194 2.39 -10.08 26.31
N GLU A 195 1.45 -10.91 25.87
CA GLU A 195 1.08 -11.00 24.45
C GLU A 195 0.41 -9.70 23.98
N VAL A 196 -0.63 -9.22 24.68
CA VAL A 196 -1.38 -8.02 24.30
C VAL A 196 -0.51 -6.76 24.37
N ALA A 197 0.49 -6.70 25.24
CA ALA A 197 1.45 -5.60 25.28
C ALA A 197 2.36 -5.53 24.02
N THR A 198 2.39 -6.58 23.20
CA THR A 198 3.07 -6.57 21.90
C THR A 198 2.21 -6.02 20.76
N TRP A 199 0.90 -5.87 20.98
CA TRP A 199 -0.04 -5.33 20.01
C TRP A 199 -0.03 -3.80 20.02
N TYR A 200 -0.69 -3.20 19.02
CA TYR A 200 -0.94 -1.76 18.92
C TYR A 200 -2.44 -1.51 18.95
N PHE A 201 -2.84 -0.42 19.58
CA PHE A 201 -4.22 0.05 19.62
C PHE A 201 -4.28 1.42 18.94
N GLU A 202 -4.82 1.46 17.75
CA GLU A 202 -5.03 2.68 16.97
C GLU A 202 -6.46 3.16 17.16
N VAL A 203 -6.63 4.45 17.45
CA VAL A 203 -7.96 5.00 17.73
C VAL A 203 -8.60 5.50 16.46
N TRP A 204 -9.62 4.79 15.98
CA TRP A 204 -10.43 5.12 14.81
C TRP A 204 -9.71 4.96 13.47
N ASN A 205 -10.40 5.43 12.38
CA ASN A 205 -9.89 5.51 11.01
C ASN A 205 -10.27 6.83 10.37
N GLU A 206 -9.30 7.57 9.83
CA GLU A 206 -9.43 8.76 9.00
C GLU A 206 -10.44 9.81 9.51
N PRO A 207 -10.32 10.24 10.79
CA PRO A 207 -11.31 11.14 11.39
C PRO A 207 -11.33 12.55 10.79
N ASN A 208 -10.33 12.90 9.99
CA ASN A 208 -10.25 14.19 9.31
C ASN A 208 -11.12 14.29 8.05
N ILE A 209 -11.56 13.16 7.52
CA ILE A 209 -12.44 13.09 6.34
C ILE A 209 -13.81 12.48 6.70
N ASP A 210 -14.45 11.74 5.79
CA ASP A 210 -15.85 11.31 5.95
C ASP A 210 -16.06 10.06 6.84
N PHE A 211 -15.02 9.62 7.53
CA PHE A 211 -15.11 8.53 8.51
C PHE A 211 -15.45 8.99 9.94
N TRP A 212 -15.61 10.28 10.18
CA TRP A 212 -16.00 10.82 11.47
C TRP A 212 -17.01 11.97 11.31
N ALA A 213 -18.13 11.84 12.01
CA ALA A 213 -19.22 12.81 11.98
C ALA A 213 -19.30 13.68 13.24
N GLY A 214 -18.27 13.71 14.06
CA GLY A 214 -18.14 14.70 15.14
C GLY A 214 -17.96 16.11 14.58
N ASP A 215 -18.50 17.10 15.27
CA ASP A 215 -18.46 18.51 14.86
C ASP A 215 -18.18 19.39 16.09
N PRO A 216 -17.12 20.21 16.08
CA PRO A 216 -16.05 20.27 15.08
C PRO A 216 -15.23 18.98 15.00
N LYS A 217 -14.81 18.57 13.78
CA LYS A 217 -14.17 17.25 13.56
C LYS A 217 -12.97 16.99 14.49
N GLN A 218 -11.97 17.85 14.45
CA GLN A 218 -10.72 17.64 15.18
C GLN A 218 -10.92 17.65 16.71
N PRO A 219 -11.58 18.65 17.33
CA PRO A 219 -11.81 18.65 18.78
C PRO A 219 -12.64 17.45 19.25
N SER A 220 -13.70 17.07 18.52
CA SER A 220 -14.51 15.92 18.89
C SER A 220 -13.78 14.58 18.71
N TYR A 221 -12.82 14.51 17.79
CA TYR A 221 -11.94 13.35 17.68
C TYR A 221 -10.92 13.31 18.83
N TRP A 222 -10.40 14.46 19.26
CA TRP A 222 -9.54 14.49 20.45
C TRP A 222 -10.28 13.95 21.68
N GLU A 223 -11.54 14.28 21.87
CA GLU A 223 -12.37 13.73 22.93
C GLU A 223 -12.49 12.19 22.83
N LEU A 224 -12.75 11.64 21.62
CA LEU A 224 -12.75 10.20 21.39
C LEU A 224 -11.41 9.55 21.72
N TYR A 225 -10.30 10.15 21.26
CA TYR A 225 -8.97 9.65 21.52
C TYR A 225 -8.66 9.62 23.01
N ASP A 226 -8.95 10.71 23.71
CA ASP A 226 -8.69 10.89 25.14
C ASP A 226 -9.38 9.83 25.97
N HIS A 227 -10.67 9.62 25.77
CA HIS A 227 -11.47 8.58 26.42
C HIS A 227 -10.89 7.19 26.13
N THR A 228 -10.67 6.89 24.87
CA THR A 228 -10.16 5.57 24.44
C THR A 228 -8.78 5.29 25.02
N ALA A 229 -7.84 6.22 24.88
CA ALA A 229 -6.46 6.04 25.35
C ALA A 229 -6.38 5.88 26.87
N ARG A 230 -7.14 6.68 27.63
CA ARG A 230 -7.20 6.56 29.10
C ARG A 230 -7.82 5.23 29.54
N ALA A 231 -8.89 4.78 28.90
CA ALA A 231 -9.53 3.50 29.21
C ALA A 231 -8.60 2.30 28.96
N ILE A 232 -7.89 2.27 27.82
CA ILE A 232 -6.91 1.23 27.50
C ILE A 232 -5.77 1.20 28.53
N LYS A 233 -5.18 2.37 28.83
CA LYS A 233 -4.08 2.47 29.80
C LYS A 233 -4.50 2.17 31.24
N ALA A 234 -5.75 2.41 31.59
CA ALA A 234 -6.29 2.05 32.92
C ALA A 234 -6.36 0.53 33.12
N VAL A 235 -6.60 -0.24 32.04
CA VAL A 235 -6.57 -1.71 32.10
C VAL A 235 -5.12 -2.20 32.26
N ASN A 236 -4.19 -1.71 31.43
CA ASN A 236 -2.79 -2.06 31.54
C ASN A 236 -1.90 -0.95 30.94
N PRO A 237 -1.04 -0.29 31.74
CA PRO A 237 -0.19 0.81 31.26
C PRO A 237 0.87 0.40 30.23
N ARG A 238 1.16 -0.90 30.06
CA ARG A 238 2.09 -1.41 29.04
C ARG A 238 1.49 -1.49 27.64
N LEU A 239 0.16 -1.39 27.49
CA LEU A 239 -0.49 -1.43 26.19
C LEU A 239 -0.14 -0.19 25.37
N ARG A 240 0.11 -0.37 24.08
CA ARG A 240 0.53 0.71 23.18
C ARG A 240 -0.68 1.31 22.47
N VAL A 241 -0.97 2.58 22.74
CA VAL A 241 -2.08 3.31 22.11
C VAL A 241 -1.57 4.51 21.33
N GLY A 242 -2.14 4.76 20.15
CA GLY A 242 -1.76 5.86 19.28
C GLY A 242 -2.81 6.22 18.23
N GLY A 243 -2.43 7.14 17.38
CA GLY A 243 -3.23 7.75 16.32
C GLY A 243 -2.43 8.87 15.64
N PRO A 244 -3.08 9.83 14.97
CA PRO A 244 -4.54 10.01 14.84
C PRO A 244 -5.18 9.22 13.68
N ALA A 245 -4.43 8.36 13.00
CA ALA A 245 -4.91 7.54 11.87
C ALA A 245 -5.60 8.37 10.75
N THR A 246 -5.08 9.55 10.49
CA THR A 246 -5.69 10.50 9.54
C THR A 246 -5.33 10.18 8.11
N ALA A 247 -6.25 10.44 7.18
CA ALA A 247 -5.93 10.54 5.77
C ALA A 247 -4.98 11.71 5.48
N GLN A 248 -4.22 11.63 4.38
CA GLN A 248 -3.47 12.75 3.81
C GLN A 248 -2.40 13.33 4.74
N ALA A 249 -1.83 12.49 5.62
CA ALA A 249 -0.79 12.89 6.57
C ALA A 249 -1.17 14.15 7.38
N ALA A 250 -2.45 14.24 7.79
CA ALA A 250 -2.99 15.38 8.51
C ALA A 250 -2.80 15.24 10.03
N TRP A 251 -2.86 16.33 10.76
CA TRP A 251 -2.97 16.48 12.22
C TRP A 251 -1.84 15.90 13.08
N ALA A 252 -0.79 15.32 12.54
CA ALA A 252 0.25 14.66 13.34
C ALA A 252 0.88 15.59 14.39
N ASP A 253 1.22 16.81 14.01
CA ASP A 253 1.79 17.84 14.89
C ASP A 253 0.81 18.31 15.98
N THR A 254 -0.43 18.64 15.59
CA THR A 254 -1.48 19.09 16.52
C THR A 254 -1.94 17.97 17.45
N PHE A 255 -1.92 16.70 16.97
CA PHE A 255 -2.18 15.53 17.80
C PHE A 255 -1.14 15.35 18.91
N ILE A 256 0.15 15.41 18.57
CA ILE A 256 1.23 15.32 19.56
C ILE A 256 1.13 16.48 20.56
N GLN A 257 0.85 17.69 20.06
CA GLN A 257 0.67 18.85 20.91
C GLN A 257 -0.51 18.68 21.88
N HIS A 258 -1.67 18.22 21.40
CA HIS A 258 -2.84 17.91 22.22
C HIS A 258 -2.50 16.90 23.32
N CYS A 259 -1.92 15.74 22.94
CA CYS A 259 -1.54 14.72 23.91
C CYS A 259 -0.57 15.21 24.99
N ALA A 260 0.34 16.12 24.62
CA ALA A 260 1.27 16.71 25.58
C ALA A 260 0.60 17.70 26.53
N GLN A 261 -0.27 18.58 26.02
CA GLN A 261 -0.97 19.60 26.80
C GLN A 261 -1.99 19.00 27.76
N GLU A 262 -2.82 18.06 27.27
CA GLU A 262 -3.88 17.41 28.05
C GLU A 262 -3.40 16.19 28.83
N LYS A 263 -2.10 15.87 28.74
CA LYS A 263 -1.46 14.70 29.38
C LYS A 263 -2.16 13.39 29.06
N VAL A 264 -2.52 13.23 27.78
CA VAL A 264 -3.14 12.01 27.26
C VAL A 264 -2.03 11.04 26.86
N PRO A 265 -2.16 9.74 27.17
CA PRO A 265 -1.21 8.73 26.73
C PRO A 265 -1.10 8.66 25.20
N VAL A 266 0.12 8.59 24.68
CA VAL A 266 0.43 8.32 23.27
C VAL A 266 1.75 7.56 23.20
N ASP A 267 1.75 6.43 22.51
CA ASP A 267 2.92 5.55 22.37
C ASP A 267 3.44 5.49 20.92
N PHE A 268 2.67 5.94 19.93
CA PHE A 268 3.07 6.03 18.52
C PHE A 268 2.20 7.05 17.78
N VAL A 269 2.70 7.50 16.64
CA VAL A 269 1.93 8.31 15.69
C VAL A 269 1.60 7.45 14.49
N SER A 270 0.34 7.51 14.00
CA SER A 270 -0.08 6.84 12.78
C SER A 270 -0.85 7.77 11.84
N THR A 271 -0.72 7.53 10.54
CA THR A 271 -1.41 8.30 9.49
C THR A 271 -1.30 7.58 8.15
N HIS A 272 -2.01 8.09 7.13
CA HIS A 272 -2.15 7.50 5.80
C HIS A 272 -1.78 8.49 4.70
N VAL A 273 -1.31 7.96 3.56
CA VAL A 273 -1.25 8.68 2.28
C VAL A 273 -1.16 7.67 1.14
N TYR A 274 -1.75 8.04 0.01
CA TYR A 274 -1.70 7.26 -1.22
C TYR A 274 -0.93 8.01 -2.31
N GLY A 275 -0.34 7.26 -3.24
CA GLY A 275 0.47 7.85 -4.31
C GLY A 275 -0.29 8.84 -5.19
N ASN A 276 -1.61 8.69 -5.29
CA ASN A 276 -2.50 9.57 -6.06
C ASN A 276 -3.26 10.61 -5.23
N ASP A 277 -2.89 10.83 -3.96
CA ASP A 277 -3.40 11.96 -3.19
C ASP A 277 -3.01 13.30 -3.81
N ARG A 278 -3.83 14.32 -3.60
CA ARG A 278 -3.53 15.65 -4.13
C ARG A 278 -2.54 16.38 -3.22
N ALA A 279 -1.56 17.02 -3.82
CA ALA A 279 -0.58 17.80 -3.08
C ALA A 279 -1.22 18.91 -2.23
N GLN A 280 -2.34 19.49 -2.68
CA GLN A 280 -3.10 20.48 -1.93
C GLN A 280 -3.62 19.92 -0.61
N ASP A 281 -4.10 18.69 -0.59
CA ASP A 281 -4.68 18.06 0.61
C ASP A 281 -3.57 17.61 1.60
N VAL A 282 -2.42 17.16 1.07
CA VAL A 282 -1.30 16.64 1.90
C VAL A 282 -0.36 17.76 2.36
N PHE A 283 -0.06 18.73 1.50
CA PHE A 283 0.99 19.75 1.73
C PHE A 283 0.48 21.20 1.68
N GLY A 284 -0.78 21.45 1.29
CA GLY A 284 -1.30 22.80 1.11
C GLY A 284 -0.71 23.54 -0.10
N THR A 285 -0.25 22.82 -1.13
CA THR A 285 0.40 23.38 -2.33
C THR A 285 -0.22 22.82 -3.61
N ASP A 286 -0.19 23.62 -4.68
CA ASP A 286 -0.62 23.20 -6.02
C ASP A 286 0.50 22.53 -6.84
N GLU A 287 1.60 22.13 -6.20
CA GLU A 287 2.70 21.43 -6.84
C GLU A 287 2.22 20.10 -7.44
N ASN A 288 2.64 19.80 -8.68
CA ASN A 288 2.43 18.48 -9.26
C ASN A 288 3.48 17.51 -8.71
N ILE A 289 3.13 16.77 -7.66
CA ILE A 289 4.01 15.77 -7.05
C ILE A 289 3.79 14.44 -7.75
N PRO A 290 4.84 13.84 -8.36
CA PRO A 290 4.73 12.52 -8.99
C PRO A 290 4.29 11.43 -8.01
N ARG A 291 3.55 10.44 -8.50
CA ARG A 291 2.98 9.33 -7.71
C ARG A 291 4.05 8.55 -6.92
N ASP A 292 5.24 8.40 -7.47
CA ASP A 292 6.39 7.73 -6.83
C ASP A 292 7.10 8.59 -5.76
N LYS A 293 6.72 9.85 -5.61
CA LYS A 293 7.30 10.77 -4.61
C LYS A 293 6.33 11.13 -3.49
N MET A 294 5.01 10.99 -3.73
CA MET A 294 3.98 11.44 -2.82
C MET A 294 4.11 10.81 -1.43
N VAL A 295 4.20 9.47 -1.38
CA VAL A 295 4.18 8.72 -0.11
C VAL A 295 5.36 9.12 0.78
N CYS A 296 6.60 8.99 0.28
CA CYS A 296 7.76 9.21 1.15
C CYS A 296 8.00 10.70 1.45
N ARG A 297 7.53 11.60 0.59
CA ARG A 297 7.52 13.04 0.91
C ARG A 297 6.56 13.33 2.08
N ALA A 298 5.40 12.68 2.12
CA ALA A 298 4.47 12.80 3.24
C ALA A 298 5.02 12.13 4.51
N VAL A 299 5.64 10.95 4.39
CA VAL A 299 6.34 10.28 5.51
C VAL A 299 7.40 11.20 6.10
N LYS A 300 8.23 11.83 5.24
CA LYS A 300 9.25 12.78 5.70
C LYS A 300 8.65 13.99 6.42
N LYS A 301 7.54 14.54 5.92
CA LYS A 301 6.82 15.64 6.58
C LYS A 301 6.44 15.25 8.02
N VAL A 302 5.80 14.10 8.20
CA VAL A 302 5.35 13.65 9.52
C VAL A 302 6.52 13.26 10.42
N HIS A 303 7.54 12.59 9.88
CA HIS A 303 8.78 12.32 10.60
C HIS A 303 9.41 13.61 11.16
N ASP A 304 9.54 14.65 10.34
CA ASP A 304 10.12 15.93 10.77
C ASP A 304 9.23 16.62 11.83
N GLN A 305 7.89 16.52 11.71
CA GLN A 305 6.94 17.00 12.74
C GLN A 305 7.14 16.29 14.07
N ILE A 306 7.29 14.96 14.07
CA ILE A 306 7.57 14.19 15.30
C ILE A 306 8.90 14.61 15.90
N ARG A 307 9.98 14.64 15.11
CA ARG A 307 11.33 14.99 15.57
C ARG A 307 11.44 16.42 16.13
N SER A 308 10.57 17.33 15.66
CA SER A 308 10.51 18.71 16.13
C SER A 308 9.54 18.93 17.30
N SER A 309 8.80 17.90 17.69
CA SER A 309 7.76 17.99 18.72
C SER A 309 8.32 17.87 20.15
N SER A 310 7.42 17.98 21.14
CA SER A 310 7.74 17.70 22.56
C SER A 310 7.95 16.20 22.85
N LYS A 311 7.71 15.31 21.87
CA LYS A 311 7.86 13.85 21.97
C LYS A 311 8.64 13.31 20.76
N PRO A 312 9.92 13.68 20.57
CA PRO A 312 10.67 13.41 19.36
C PRO A 312 10.97 11.93 19.11
N ASP A 313 10.82 11.08 20.11
CA ASP A 313 11.13 9.65 20.05
C ASP A 313 9.89 8.76 19.78
N LEU A 314 8.71 9.35 19.54
CA LEU A 314 7.52 8.57 19.19
C LEU A 314 7.76 7.80 17.89
N PRO A 315 7.49 6.48 17.86
CA PRO A 315 7.50 5.71 16.64
C PRO A 315 6.49 6.25 15.62
N LEU A 316 6.87 6.25 14.35
CA LEU A 316 5.98 6.54 13.23
C LEU A 316 5.53 5.24 12.57
N ILE A 317 4.24 4.97 12.59
CA ILE A 317 3.59 3.84 11.93
C ILE A 317 2.75 4.38 10.78
N TRP A 318 3.11 4.05 9.56
CA TRP A 318 2.33 4.41 8.39
C TRP A 318 1.26 3.34 8.17
N SER A 319 0.09 3.51 8.77
CA SER A 319 -0.91 2.44 8.91
C SER A 319 -1.71 2.14 7.65
N GLU A 320 -1.62 2.98 6.61
CA GLU A 320 -2.07 2.68 5.24
C GLU A 320 -1.23 3.40 4.19
N TYR A 321 -0.84 2.68 3.13
CA TYR A 321 -0.33 3.27 1.89
C TYR A 321 -0.53 2.33 0.69
N ASN A 322 -0.69 2.91 -0.48
CA ASN A 322 -0.63 2.23 -1.77
C ASN A 322 -0.34 3.27 -2.87
N ALA A 323 -0.09 2.81 -4.09
CA ALA A 323 0.07 3.68 -5.25
C ALA A 323 -1.22 4.42 -5.61
N SER A 324 -2.37 3.86 -5.27
CA SER A 324 -3.69 4.46 -5.50
C SER A 324 -4.69 4.10 -4.40
N TYR A 325 -5.56 5.06 -4.05
CA TYR A 325 -6.79 4.81 -3.28
C TYR A 325 -8.01 4.51 -4.17
N LYS A 326 -7.80 4.45 -5.48
CA LYS A 326 -8.83 4.11 -6.48
C LYS A 326 -8.59 2.73 -7.03
N ASN A 327 -9.65 2.13 -7.58
CA ASN A 327 -9.54 0.90 -8.35
C ASN A 327 -8.98 1.23 -9.74
N GLU A 328 -7.67 1.11 -9.91
CA GLU A 328 -6.93 1.37 -11.14
C GLU A 328 -6.16 0.10 -11.54
N PRO A 329 -6.73 -0.80 -12.39
CA PRO A 329 -6.08 -2.06 -12.77
C PRO A 329 -4.70 -1.86 -13.38
N GLU A 330 -4.51 -0.82 -14.17
CA GLU A 330 -3.23 -0.43 -14.78
C GLU A 330 -2.17 0.00 -13.76
N VAL A 331 -2.56 0.18 -12.49
CA VAL A 331 -1.68 0.51 -11.37
C VAL A 331 -1.53 -0.71 -10.46
N THR A 332 -2.58 -1.04 -9.71
CA THR A 332 -2.54 -1.99 -8.60
C THR A 332 -2.52 -3.47 -9.03
N ASP A 333 -2.99 -3.78 -10.25
CA ASP A 333 -2.97 -5.14 -10.80
C ASP A 333 -1.82 -5.34 -11.80
N SER A 334 -0.92 -4.38 -11.95
CA SER A 334 0.11 -4.38 -13.00
C SER A 334 1.53 -4.42 -12.45
N ILE A 335 2.48 -4.68 -13.33
CA ILE A 335 3.93 -4.66 -13.04
C ILE A 335 4.44 -3.28 -12.63
N TYR A 336 3.66 -2.21 -12.85
CA TYR A 336 3.97 -0.87 -12.35
C TYR A 336 4.32 -0.86 -10.86
N MET A 337 3.70 -1.75 -10.08
CA MET A 337 3.96 -1.87 -8.64
C MET A 337 5.41 -2.26 -8.31
N GLY A 338 6.14 -2.89 -9.23
CA GLY A 338 7.53 -3.27 -9.02
C GLY A 338 8.45 -2.10 -8.72
N PRO A 339 8.70 -1.21 -9.69
CA PRO A 339 9.53 -0.03 -9.49
C PRO A 339 8.93 0.95 -8.47
N TRP A 340 7.59 1.08 -8.38
CA TRP A 340 6.96 1.97 -7.43
C TRP A 340 7.23 1.56 -5.98
N LEU A 341 7.07 0.28 -5.63
CA LEU A 341 7.36 -0.24 -4.29
C LEU A 341 8.85 -0.17 -3.96
N ALA A 342 9.72 -0.59 -4.89
CA ALA A 342 11.16 -0.56 -4.67
C ALA A 342 11.68 0.87 -4.41
N ASP A 343 11.19 1.86 -5.17
CA ASP A 343 11.55 3.26 -4.97
C ASP A 343 10.94 3.85 -3.69
N THR A 344 9.70 3.51 -3.35
CA THR A 344 9.07 3.89 -2.08
C THR A 344 9.87 3.37 -0.89
N ILE A 345 10.25 2.10 -0.87
CA ILE A 345 11.06 1.51 0.20
C ILE A 345 12.42 2.22 0.29
N ARG A 346 13.08 2.48 -0.85
CA ARG A 346 14.35 3.20 -0.88
C ARG A 346 14.24 4.62 -0.29
N GLN A 347 13.18 5.34 -0.61
CA GLN A 347 12.99 6.74 -0.20
C GLN A 347 12.56 6.86 1.27
N CYS A 348 11.76 5.93 1.78
CA CYS A 348 11.23 5.96 3.15
C CYS A 348 12.20 5.39 4.20
N ASP A 349 13.32 4.81 3.80
CA ASP A 349 14.33 4.24 4.70
C ASP A 349 14.84 5.28 5.72
N GLY A 350 14.83 4.90 7.00
CA GLY A 350 15.22 5.75 8.12
C GLY A 350 14.20 6.83 8.52
N LEU A 351 13.04 6.89 7.86
CA LEU A 351 12.00 7.89 8.14
C LEU A 351 10.79 7.32 8.89
N VAL A 352 10.61 6.00 8.92
CA VAL A 352 9.41 5.33 9.44
C VAL A 352 9.79 3.99 10.08
N ASP A 353 9.07 3.59 11.13
CA ASP A 353 9.34 2.35 11.85
C ASP A 353 8.60 1.15 11.24
N VAL A 354 7.37 1.37 10.75
CA VAL A 354 6.53 0.37 10.09
C VAL A 354 5.66 1.03 9.03
N MET A 355 5.56 0.39 7.86
CA MET A 355 4.61 0.75 6.80
C MET A 355 3.66 -0.41 6.54
N SER A 356 2.36 -0.13 6.50
CA SER A 356 1.29 -1.08 6.22
C SER A 356 0.78 -0.92 4.81
N TYR A 357 1.14 -1.83 3.93
CA TYR A 357 0.60 -1.86 2.57
C TYR A 357 -0.90 -2.16 2.60
N TRP A 358 -1.69 -1.35 1.92
CA TRP A 358 -3.14 -1.50 1.81
C TRP A 358 -3.50 -2.16 0.50
N THR A 359 -3.78 -3.48 0.42
CA THR A 359 -3.94 -4.52 1.45
C THR A 359 -3.20 -5.82 1.08
N PHE A 360 -3.22 -6.86 1.93
CA PHE A 360 -2.61 -8.14 1.55
C PHE A 360 -3.50 -9.01 0.63
N SER A 361 -4.83 -8.79 0.64
CA SER A 361 -5.79 -9.63 -0.08
C SER A 361 -6.95 -8.81 -0.64
N ASP A 362 -7.47 -9.18 -1.81
CA ASP A 362 -8.71 -8.68 -2.40
C ASP A 362 -9.97 -9.38 -1.83
N VAL A 363 -9.85 -10.14 -0.75
CA VAL A 363 -10.98 -10.45 0.13
C VAL A 363 -11.35 -9.18 0.88
N PHE A 364 -11.96 -8.25 0.14
CA PHE A 364 -12.12 -6.84 0.49
C PHE A 364 -13.43 -6.31 -0.08
N GLU A 365 -14.29 -5.68 0.73
CA GLU A 365 -15.68 -5.41 0.35
C GLU A 365 -16.16 -4.01 0.75
N GLU A 366 -15.35 -2.99 0.60
CA GLU A 366 -15.80 -1.60 0.87
C GLU A 366 -16.84 -1.12 -0.15
N GLN A 367 -16.73 -1.60 -1.39
CA GLN A 367 -17.64 -1.29 -2.49
C GLN A 367 -18.67 -2.43 -2.74
N GLY A 368 -18.77 -3.37 -1.80
CA GLY A 368 -19.57 -4.58 -1.92
C GLY A 368 -18.75 -5.80 -2.35
N VAL A 369 -19.44 -6.90 -2.55
CA VAL A 369 -18.82 -8.17 -2.95
C VAL A 369 -18.00 -7.99 -4.23
N VAL A 370 -16.75 -8.43 -4.20
CA VAL A 370 -15.84 -8.37 -5.35
C VAL A 370 -16.43 -9.15 -6.53
N LYS A 371 -16.50 -8.49 -7.69
CA LYS A 371 -17.29 -8.96 -8.84
C LYS A 371 -16.46 -9.60 -9.93
N THR A 372 -15.15 -9.40 -9.89
CA THR A 372 -14.22 -9.87 -10.93
C THR A 372 -12.81 -9.90 -10.32
N PRO A 373 -11.93 -10.78 -10.75
CA PRO A 373 -10.54 -10.75 -10.28
C PRO A 373 -9.77 -9.49 -10.64
N LEU A 374 -8.96 -9.11 -11.10
CA LEU A 374 -8.19 -7.97 -11.54
C LEU A 374 -9.05 -6.74 -11.87
N TYR A 375 -9.62 -6.13 -10.86
CA TYR A 375 -10.48 -4.93 -10.96
C TYR A 375 -9.80 -3.65 -10.43
N GLY A 376 -8.49 -3.71 -10.19
CA GLY A 376 -7.77 -2.63 -9.54
C GLY A 376 -7.91 -2.67 -8.01
N GLY A 377 -8.13 -3.83 -7.43
CA GLY A 377 -8.15 -4.03 -5.98
C GLY A 377 -6.78 -3.74 -5.35
N TYR A 378 -6.75 -3.59 -4.03
CA TYR A 378 -5.55 -3.19 -3.31
C TYR A 378 -4.67 -4.36 -2.87
N GLY A 379 -5.20 -5.59 -2.93
CA GLY A 379 -4.56 -6.80 -2.43
C GLY A 379 -3.31 -7.20 -3.20
N LEU A 380 -2.45 -7.96 -2.54
CA LEU A 380 -1.36 -8.69 -3.19
C LEU A 380 -1.90 -9.91 -3.93
N ILE A 381 -2.98 -10.51 -3.41
CA ILE A 381 -3.65 -11.67 -3.98
C ILE A 381 -5.07 -11.24 -4.37
N ALA A 382 -5.43 -11.41 -5.64
CA ALA A 382 -6.77 -11.22 -6.15
C ALA A 382 -7.69 -12.37 -5.73
N VAL A 383 -9.02 -12.17 -5.81
CA VAL A 383 -9.97 -13.27 -5.59
C VAL A 383 -9.64 -14.46 -6.51
N ASP A 384 -10.04 -15.67 -6.09
CA ASP A 384 -9.67 -16.94 -6.72
C ASP A 384 -8.17 -17.31 -6.61
N ASP A 385 -7.49 -16.80 -5.57
CA ASP A 385 -6.08 -17.08 -5.28
C ASP A 385 -5.13 -16.78 -6.43
N ILE A 386 -5.33 -15.64 -7.08
CA ILE A 386 -4.47 -15.19 -8.19
C ILE A 386 -3.46 -14.18 -7.63
N PRO A 387 -2.17 -14.53 -7.50
CA PRO A 387 -1.15 -13.57 -7.13
C PRO A 387 -1.07 -12.44 -8.16
N LYS A 388 -0.95 -11.20 -7.68
CA LYS A 388 -0.72 -10.03 -8.54
C LYS A 388 0.77 -9.68 -8.58
N PRO A 389 1.24 -8.89 -9.53
CA PRO A 389 2.66 -8.51 -9.60
C PRO A 389 3.21 -7.97 -8.29
N ALA A 390 2.41 -7.25 -7.50
CA ALA A 390 2.82 -6.76 -6.17
C ALA A 390 3.18 -7.89 -5.19
N TYR A 391 2.53 -9.06 -5.26
CA TYR A 391 2.88 -10.24 -4.45
C TYR A 391 4.32 -10.69 -4.75
N ASP A 392 4.64 -10.85 -6.01
CA ASP A 392 5.98 -11.23 -6.46
C ASP A 392 7.04 -10.18 -6.09
N VAL A 393 6.66 -8.91 -6.17
CA VAL A 393 7.54 -7.80 -5.74
C VAL A 393 7.88 -7.92 -4.26
N PHE A 394 6.90 -8.15 -3.37
CA PHE A 394 7.17 -8.38 -1.95
C PHE A 394 8.05 -9.61 -1.73
N GLN A 395 7.78 -10.73 -2.43
CA GLN A 395 8.60 -11.93 -2.38
C GLN A 395 10.06 -11.67 -2.78
N LEU A 396 10.28 -10.85 -3.81
CA LEU A 396 11.62 -10.53 -4.26
C LEU A 396 12.33 -9.54 -3.32
N LEU A 397 11.62 -8.52 -2.83
CA LEU A 397 12.19 -7.52 -1.92
C LEU A 397 12.43 -8.09 -0.51
N HIS A 398 11.72 -9.15 -0.11
CA HIS A 398 12.02 -9.91 1.12
C HIS A 398 13.43 -10.52 1.12
N LYS A 399 14.03 -10.75 -0.06
CA LYS A 399 15.40 -11.26 -0.18
C LYS A 399 16.50 -10.23 0.17
N LEU A 400 16.15 -8.95 0.28
CA LEU A 400 17.10 -7.91 0.69
C LEU A 400 17.72 -8.25 2.05
N GLY A 401 18.89 -7.71 2.33
CA GLY A 401 19.57 -7.91 3.62
C GLY A 401 19.24 -6.80 4.61
N ASP A 402 19.60 -7.05 5.88
CA ASP A 402 19.32 -6.14 7.01
C ASP A 402 20.28 -4.94 7.11
N GLU A 403 21.21 -4.82 6.17
CA GLU A 403 22.18 -3.73 6.12
C GLU A 403 22.17 -3.10 4.72
N ARG A 404 21.76 -1.82 4.63
CA ARG A 404 21.77 -1.06 3.38
C ARG A 404 23.14 -0.45 3.12
N ILE A 405 23.66 -0.65 1.92
CA ILE A 405 24.93 -0.11 1.45
C ILE A 405 24.67 1.06 0.50
N SER A 406 25.45 2.13 0.63
CA SER A 406 25.31 3.30 -0.24
C SER A 406 25.64 2.97 -1.70
N VAL A 407 24.76 3.37 -2.60
CA VAL A 407 24.94 3.27 -4.05
C VAL A 407 24.53 4.60 -4.71
N ASN A 408 25.29 5.05 -5.69
CA ASN A 408 24.98 6.30 -6.40
C ASN A 408 24.02 6.04 -7.56
N SER A 409 22.77 5.74 -7.22
CA SER A 409 21.68 5.54 -8.19
C SER A 409 20.34 5.68 -7.50
N ASP A 410 19.41 6.40 -8.13
CA ASP A 410 18.02 6.53 -7.66
C ASP A 410 17.12 5.35 -8.05
N SER A 411 17.64 4.42 -8.84
CA SER A 411 16.93 3.22 -9.30
C SER A 411 17.62 1.92 -8.86
N ALA A 412 18.36 1.98 -7.74
CA ALA A 412 19.03 0.83 -7.16
C ALA A 412 19.01 0.87 -5.63
N LEU A 413 18.92 -0.31 -5.02
CA LEU A 413 18.98 -0.54 -3.58
C LEU A 413 19.90 -1.74 -3.33
N LEU A 414 21.05 -1.48 -2.72
CA LEU A 414 22.05 -2.50 -2.40
C LEU A 414 21.99 -2.83 -0.91
N THR A 415 21.94 -4.11 -0.59
CA THR A 415 21.94 -4.57 0.81
C THR A 415 22.93 -5.70 1.02
N ARG A 416 23.31 -5.93 2.29
CA ARG A 416 24.11 -7.07 2.75
C ARG A 416 23.29 -7.90 3.72
N LYS A 417 23.27 -9.22 3.48
CA LYS A 417 22.72 -10.23 4.39
C LYS A 417 23.70 -10.55 5.53
N ASN A 418 23.18 -11.16 6.59
CA ASN A 418 23.97 -11.58 7.75
C ASN A 418 25.11 -12.58 7.41
N ASP A 419 24.97 -13.33 6.31
CA ASP A 419 25.99 -14.23 5.78
C ASP A 419 27.08 -13.52 4.93
N GLY A 420 26.95 -12.20 4.76
CA GLY A 420 27.84 -11.37 3.96
C GLY A 420 27.52 -11.29 2.48
N ASN A 421 26.53 -12.04 1.99
CA ASN A 421 26.10 -11.98 0.60
C ASN A 421 25.40 -10.66 0.30
N LEU A 422 25.63 -10.15 -0.92
CA LEU A 422 25.01 -8.91 -1.38
C LEU A 422 23.74 -9.20 -2.18
N VAL A 423 22.72 -8.37 -1.98
CA VAL A 423 21.48 -8.38 -2.75
C VAL A 423 21.24 -6.98 -3.30
N LEU A 424 20.99 -6.91 -4.59
CA LEU A 424 20.76 -5.67 -5.33
C LEU A 424 19.39 -5.69 -5.98
N ALA A 425 18.51 -4.77 -5.61
CA ALA A 425 17.29 -4.48 -6.36
C ALA A 425 17.58 -3.33 -7.34
N ILE A 426 17.13 -3.48 -8.58
CA ILE A 426 17.21 -2.46 -9.64
C ILE A 426 15.88 -2.38 -10.36
N TRP A 427 15.46 -1.17 -10.68
CA TRP A 427 14.17 -0.94 -11.34
C TRP A 427 14.27 0.13 -12.42
N ASN A 428 13.27 0.13 -13.28
CA ASN A 428 13.09 1.12 -14.33
C ASN A 428 11.66 1.70 -14.22
N TYR A 429 11.55 2.79 -13.46
CA TYR A 429 10.27 3.47 -13.22
C TYR A 429 9.86 4.29 -14.46
N ALA A 430 8.59 4.20 -14.80
CA ALA A 430 7.88 5.15 -15.65
C ALA A 430 6.51 5.44 -15.02
N PRO A 431 5.88 6.60 -15.23
CA PRO A 431 4.50 6.85 -14.83
C PRO A 431 3.53 5.79 -15.42
N PRO A 432 2.42 5.46 -14.74
CA PRO A 432 1.56 4.36 -15.15
C PRO A 432 0.86 4.58 -16.50
N ASP A 433 0.69 5.84 -16.92
CA ASP A 433 0.13 6.26 -18.21
C ASP A 433 1.16 6.35 -19.34
N GLN A 434 2.42 5.98 -19.09
CA GLN A 434 3.52 6.06 -20.05
C GLN A 434 4.14 4.68 -20.29
N ALA A 435 4.30 4.32 -21.54
CA ALA A 435 4.95 3.04 -21.90
C ALA A 435 6.43 2.97 -21.47
N GLY A 436 7.09 4.10 -21.29
CA GLY A 436 8.50 4.15 -20.95
C GLY A 436 9.41 3.55 -22.02
N SER A 437 10.69 3.39 -21.71
CA SER A 437 11.68 2.74 -22.56
C SER A 437 12.58 1.81 -21.75
N PRO A 438 13.04 0.68 -22.31
CA PRO A 438 14.01 -0.19 -21.65
C PRO A 438 15.31 0.56 -21.35
N ARG A 439 15.93 0.26 -20.20
CA ARG A 439 17.25 0.76 -19.80
C ARG A 439 18.26 -0.37 -19.80
N THR A 440 19.37 -0.18 -20.50
CA THR A 440 20.51 -1.11 -20.42
C THR A 440 21.53 -0.56 -19.45
N LEU A 441 21.84 -1.33 -18.42
CA LEU A 441 22.71 -0.98 -17.31
C LEU A 441 24.00 -1.80 -17.36
N SER A 442 25.13 -1.16 -17.14
CA SER A 442 26.41 -1.82 -16.85
C SER A 442 26.66 -1.76 -15.35
N LEU A 443 26.48 -2.90 -14.68
CA LEU A 443 26.71 -3.05 -13.24
C LEU A 443 28.16 -3.44 -13.02
N ARG A 444 28.94 -2.57 -12.40
CA ARG A 444 30.36 -2.83 -12.09
C ARG A 444 30.56 -3.10 -10.61
N PHE A 445 31.03 -4.29 -10.30
CA PHE A 445 31.19 -4.78 -8.94
C PHE A 445 32.60 -4.56 -8.41
N LYS A 446 32.66 -4.05 -7.17
CA LYS A 446 33.91 -3.78 -6.46
C LYS A 446 33.77 -4.26 -5.01
N ASN A 447 34.87 -4.69 -4.43
CA ASN A 447 34.92 -5.17 -3.04
C ASN A 447 33.88 -6.28 -2.74
N THR A 448 33.67 -7.19 -3.69
CA THR A 448 32.87 -8.40 -3.55
C THR A 448 33.63 -9.62 -4.00
N LYS A 449 33.34 -10.78 -3.38
CA LYS A 449 33.91 -12.08 -3.78
C LYS A 449 33.01 -12.85 -4.74
N ALA A 450 31.81 -12.32 -4.99
CA ALA A 450 30.80 -12.99 -5.83
C ALA A 450 31.36 -13.27 -7.24
N LYS A 451 31.02 -14.44 -7.76
CA LYS A 451 31.37 -14.90 -9.12
C LYS A 451 30.12 -15.09 -9.98
N VAL A 452 28.96 -15.18 -9.34
CA VAL A 452 27.69 -15.50 -9.97
C VAL A 452 26.63 -14.54 -9.50
N ALA A 453 25.75 -14.12 -10.41
CA ALA A 453 24.53 -13.38 -10.15
C ALA A 453 23.32 -14.29 -10.40
N SER A 454 22.43 -14.40 -9.42
CA SER A 454 21.15 -15.07 -9.52
C SER A 454 20.07 -13.98 -9.65
N ILE A 455 19.39 -13.91 -10.79
CA ILE A 455 18.52 -12.78 -11.18
C ILE A 455 17.08 -13.24 -11.23
N SER A 456 16.23 -12.63 -10.43
CA SER A 456 14.76 -12.76 -10.48
C SER A 456 14.16 -11.43 -10.95
N ARG A 457 13.01 -11.48 -11.65
CA ARG A 457 12.39 -10.29 -12.22
C ARG A 457 10.88 -10.29 -12.04
N VAL A 458 10.32 -9.08 -11.97
CA VAL A 458 8.90 -8.80 -12.24
C VAL A 458 8.88 -7.80 -13.38
N ASP A 459 8.37 -8.21 -14.52
CA ASP A 459 8.27 -7.41 -15.74
C ASP A 459 7.24 -8.05 -16.69
N HIS A 460 7.08 -7.51 -17.90
CA HIS A 460 6.10 -8.02 -18.89
C HIS A 460 6.20 -9.51 -19.23
N ASP A 461 7.39 -10.11 -19.05
CA ASP A 461 7.62 -11.53 -19.31
C ASP A 461 7.59 -12.39 -18.04
N HIS A 462 7.51 -11.75 -16.85
CA HIS A 462 7.64 -12.42 -15.54
C HIS A 462 6.62 -11.88 -14.54
N GLY A 463 5.64 -12.68 -14.16
CA GLY A 463 4.64 -12.35 -13.14
C GLY A 463 3.54 -11.36 -13.60
N ASP A 464 3.49 -10.98 -14.87
CA ASP A 464 2.46 -10.09 -15.42
C ASP A 464 1.21 -10.88 -15.80
N VAL A 465 0.27 -10.96 -14.89
CA VAL A 465 -0.97 -11.71 -15.08
C VAL A 465 -2.04 -10.91 -15.83
N HIS A 466 -1.97 -9.60 -15.81
CA HIS A 466 -3.01 -8.72 -16.37
C HIS A 466 -3.22 -8.89 -17.89
N PRO A 467 -2.18 -8.91 -18.74
CA PRO A 467 -2.35 -9.15 -20.17
C PRO A 467 -2.95 -10.52 -20.52
N ILE A 468 -2.70 -11.53 -19.68
CA ILE A 468 -3.29 -12.86 -19.86
C ILE A 468 -4.79 -12.82 -19.58
N TYR A 469 -5.20 -12.10 -18.52
CA TYR A 469 -6.60 -11.90 -18.17
C TYR A 469 -7.34 -11.12 -19.28
N GLU A 470 -6.75 -10.05 -19.81
CA GLU A 470 -7.32 -9.29 -20.93
C GLU A 470 -7.47 -10.15 -22.20
N LYS A 471 -6.46 -10.96 -22.52
CA LYS A 471 -6.50 -11.89 -23.65
C LYS A 471 -7.60 -12.94 -23.53
N MET A 472 -8.01 -13.29 -22.32
CA MET A 472 -9.16 -14.17 -22.06
C MET A 472 -10.51 -13.45 -22.23
N GLY A 473 -10.52 -12.14 -22.53
CA GLY A 473 -11.71 -11.31 -22.64
C GLY A 473 -12.18 -10.78 -21.29
N SER A 474 -11.30 -10.68 -20.31
CA SER A 474 -11.55 -10.16 -18.94
C SER A 474 -12.82 -10.76 -18.32
N PRO A 475 -12.92 -12.09 -18.21
CA PRO A 475 -14.14 -12.76 -17.78
C PRO A 475 -14.48 -12.36 -16.35
N ARG A 476 -15.71 -11.87 -16.15
CA ARG A 476 -16.21 -11.50 -14.83
C ARG A 476 -16.23 -12.68 -13.85
N TYR A 477 -16.55 -13.85 -14.37
CA TYR A 477 -16.57 -15.12 -13.64
C TYR A 477 -15.71 -16.12 -14.40
N PRO A 478 -14.39 -16.13 -14.18
CA PRO A 478 -13.50 -17.04 -14.89
C PRO A 478 -13.83 -18.50 -14.53
N THR A 479 -13.72 -19.36 -15.52
CA THR A 479 -13.85 -20.82 -15.32
C THR A 479 -12.64 -21.33 -14.52
N GLN A 480 -12.76 -22.49 -13.89
CA GLN A 480 -11.65 -23.15 -13.16
C GLN A 480 -10.41 -23.34 -14.04
N SER A 481 -10.58 -23.58 -15.35
CA SER A 481 -9.47 -23.66 -16.29
C SER A 481 -8.78 -22.29 -16.50
N GLN A 482 -9.55 -21.22 -16.57
CA GLN A 482 -9.02 -19.85 -16.71
C GLN A 482 -8.31 -19.41 -15.43
N ILE A 483 -8.89 -19.71 -14.25
CA ILE A 483 -8.24 -19.45 -12.95
C ILE A 483 -6.88 -20.13 -12.89
N LYS A 484 -6.79 -21.43 -13.21
CA LYS A 484 -5.51 -22.14 -13.24
C LYS A 484 -4.50 -21.55 -14.22
N GLN A 485 -4.96 -21.04 -15.37
CA GLN A 485 -4.07 -20.36 -16.32
C GLN A 485 -3.55 -19.04 -15.76
N LEU A 486 -4.38 -18.26 -15.06
CA LEU A 486 -3.97 -17.02 -14.42
C LEU A 486 -2.99 -17.30 -13.26
N GLN A 487 -3.29 -18.28 -12.41
CA GLN A 487 -2.40 -18.71 -11.34
C GLN A 487 -1.04 -19.19 -11.86
N ALA A 488 -1.02 -19.92 -12.99
CA ALA A 488 0.22 -20.36 -13.62
C ALA A 488 1.01 -19.21 -14.25
N ALA A 489 0.33 -18.21 -14.83
CA ALA A 489 0.95 -17.02 -15.39
C ALA A 489 1.57 -16.10 -14.32
N ALA A 490 1.00 -16.10 -13.12
CA ALA A 490 1.51 -15.36 -11.97
C ALA A 490 2.77 -15.99 -11.35
N GLN A 491 3.12 -17.24 -11.68
CA GLN A 491 4.29 -17.89 -11.10
C GLN A 491 5.59 -17.36 -11.69
N LEU A 492 6.49 -16.89 -10.85
CA LEU A 492 7.83 -16.50 -11.30
C LEU A 492 8.63 -17.73 -11.74
N PRO A 493 9.38 -17.66 -12.85
CA PRO A 493 10.30 -18.71 -13.24
C PRO A 493 11.48 -18.80 -12.26
N ALA A 494 12.22 -19.90 -12.34
CA ALA A 494 13.47 -20.04 -11.59
C ALA A 494 14.44 -18.89 -11.95
N PRO A 495 15.23 -18.38 -10.98
CA PRO A 495 16.15 -17.28 -11.22
C PRO A 495 17.14 -17.59 -12.34
N GLU A 496 17.37 -16.62 -13.21
CA GLU A 496 18.43 -16.68 -14.22
C GLU A 496 19.79 -16.60 -13.55
N THR A 497 20.71 -17.51 -13.90
CA THR A 497 22.07 -17.52 -13.37
C THR A 497 23.06 -16.99 -14.42
N ARG A 498 23.86 -15.98 -14.06
CA ARG A 498 24.91 -15.42 -14.91
C ARG A 498 26.25 -15.35 -14.18
N GLU A 499 27.31 -15.69 -14.87
CA GLU A 499 28.67 -15.46 -14.38
C GLU A 499 29.04 -13.96 -14.46
N LEU A 500 29.72 -13.46 -13.45
CA LEU A 500 30.29 -12.10 -13.44
C LEU A 500 31.62 -12.08 -14.18
N LYS A 501 31.56 -11.69 -15.46
CA LYS A 501 32.79 -11.56 -16.29
C LYS A 501 33.47 -10.23 -15.97
N ASN A 502 34.75 -10.28 -15.56
CA ASN A 502 35.53 -9.10 -15.20
C ASN A 502 34.85 -8.22 -14.12
N SER A 503 34.09 -8.83 -13.20
CA SER A 503 33.29 -8.12 -12.18
C SER A 503 32.27 -7.15 -12.79
N GLU A 504 31.70 -7.50 -13.94
CA GLU A 504 30.69 -6.71 -14.65
C GLU A 504 29.49 -7.59 -15.04
N LEU A 505 28.31 -6.98 -15.04
CA LEU A 505 27.06 -7.57 -15.49
C LEU A 505 26.28 -6.54 -16.33
N MET A 506 26.01 -6.88 -17.58
CA MET A 506 25.10 -6.11 -18.41
C MET A 506 23.68 -6.60 -18.19
N LEU A 507 22.76 -5.68 -17.86
CA LEU A 507 21.36 -5.98 -17.60
C LEU A 507 20.45 -4.99 -18.31
N THR A 508 19.49 -5.48 -19.09
CA THR A 508 18.40 -4.65 -19.61
C THR A 508 17.17 -4.83 -18.71
N VAL A 509 16.65 -3.72 -18.21
CA VAL A 509 15.42 -3.67 -17.39
C VAL A 509 14.37 -2.96 -18.22
N PRO A 510 13.28 -3.64 -18.63
CA PRO A 510 12.18 -2.98 -19.35
C PRO A 510 11.52 -1.90 -18.50
N ALA A 511 10.77 -1.00 -19.13
CA ALA A 511 9.95 -0.06 -18.39
C ALA A 511 9.00 -0.83 -17.44
N HIS A 512 8.71 -0.26 -16.28
CA HIS A 512 7.95 -0.89 -15.19
C HIS A 512 8.56 -2.20 -14.66
N GLY A 513 9.80 -2.52 -15.03
CA GLY A 513 10.49 -3.71 -14.56
C GLY A 513 11.23 -3.52 -13.25
N LEU A 514 11.25 -4.56 -12.43
CA LEU A 514 12.08 -4.75 -11.25
C LEU A 514 12.93 -6.01 -11.43
N ALA A 515 14.22 -5.93 -11.14
CA ALA A 515 15.11 -7.07 -11.03
C ALA A 515 15.76 -7.12 -9.64
N VAL A 516 15.76 -8.28 -9.02
CA VAL A 516 16.49 -8.54 -7.76
C VAL A 516 17.59 -9.55 -8.05
N ILE A 517 18.82 -9.17 -7.71
CA ILE A 517 20.06 -9.86 -8.04
C ILE A 517 20.74 -10.29 -6.73
N GLU A 518 20.80 -11.58 -6.49
CA GLU A 518 21.55 -12.17 -5.40
C GLU A 518 22.96 -12.49 -5.91
N LEU A 519 23.98 -11.92 -5.29
CA LEU A 519 25.40 -12.10 -5.63
C LEU A 519 25.98 -13.23 -4.79
N LYS A 520 26.50 -14.27 -5.47
CA LYS A 520 27.03 -15.51 -4.85
C LYS A 520 28.48 -15.77 -5.25
#